data_c30efb57c11a623e19363cfc87da79fc
#
_entry.id   c30efb57c11a623e19363cfc87da79fc
#
_cell.length_a   1.000
_cell.length_b   1.000
_cell.length_c   1.000
_cell.angle_alpha   90.00
_cell.angle_beta   90.00
_cell.angle_gamma   90.00
#
_symmetry.space_group_name_H-M   'P 1'
#
loop_
_entity.id
_entity.type
_entity.pdbx_description
1 polymer ?
#
loop_
_entity_poly.entity_id
_entity_poly.type
_entity_poly.pdbx_seq_one_letter_code
_entity_poly.pdbx_strand_id
1 'polypeptide(L)'
;DRYRTSQQRFEVDGANAAADFLRSRGIAPGQIEIVWNAVALHTTPGIPEFMRPEIALVQAGAGMDVVGRGFEEFSPAEREAVVAAYPREEAFADGIIEAFYRGMKHRPQSTFGTFNDDVLAFKDPTFERLDICKAILSSRWKVEPRRCGNACDHAH
;
A
#
# COMPACT_ATOMS: atom_id res chain seq x y z
N ASP A 1 4.79 -6.34 21.37
CA ASP A 1 4.41 -6.34 19.94
C ASP A 1 5.12 -5.19 19.22
N ARG A 2 6.24 -5.50 18.53
CA ARG A 2 7.11 -4.53 17.85
C ARG A 2 6.41 -3.75 16.72
N TYR A 3 5.33 -4.29 16.20
CA TYR A 3 4.60 -3.66 15.08
C TYR A 3 3.64 -2.56 15.53
N ARG A 4 3.25 -2.53 16.79
CA ARG A 4 2.37 -1.49 17.35
C ARG A 4 3.02 -0.10 17.39
N THR A 5 4.35 -0.06 17.48
CA THR A 5 5.15 1.18 17.52
C THR A 5 5.91 1.43 16.22
N SER A 6 5.71 0.58 15.21
CA SER A 6 6.32 0.72 13.90
C SER A 6 5.91 2.03 13.23
N GLN A 7 6.83 2.62 12.48
CA GLN A 7 6.61 3.80 11.64
C GLN A 7 6.59 3.44 10.15
N GLN A 8 6.61 2.15 9.83
CA GLN A 8 6.59 1.64 8.46
C GLN A 8 5.14 1.46 7.97
N ARG A 9 5.00 1.25 6.66
CA ARG A 9 3.74 0.82 6.05
C ARG A 9 3.30 -0.51 6.67
N PHE A 10 1.98 -0.70 6.86
CA PHE A 10 1.47 -1.94 7.46
C PHE A 10 1.77 -3.17 6.60
N GLU A 11 1.85 -3.00 5.27
CA GLU A 11 2.21 -4.06 4.34
C GLU A 11 3.64 -4.56 4.59
N VAL A 12 4.57 -3.64 4.88
CA VAL A 12 5.97 -3.97 5.21
C VAL A 12 6.04 -4.68 6.55
N ASP A 13 5.30 -4.21 7.55
CA ASP A 13 5.22 -4.87 8.85
C ASP A 13 4.66 -6.29 8.72
N GLY A 14 3.59 -6.46 7.94
CA GLY A 14 3.00 -7.76 7.65
C GLY A 14 3.98 -8.69 6.93
N ALA A 15 4.69 -8.19 5.91
CA ALA A 15 5.69 -8.93 5.16
C ALA A 15 6.86 -9.37 6.05
N ASN A 16 7.35 -8.50 6.93
CA ASN A 16 8.40 -8.82 7.89
C ASN A 16 7.95 -9.87 8.91
N ALA A 17 6.72 -9.75 9.41
CA ALA A 17 6.15 -10.74 10.33
C ALA A 17 6.03 -12.12 9.68
N ALA A 18 5.54 -12.17 8.44
CA ALA A 18 5.44 -13.41 7.67
C ALA A 18 6.83 -14.02 7.43
N ALA A 19 7.82 -13.20 7.03
CA ALA A 19 9.18 -13.67 6.80
C ALA A 19 9.83 -14.24 8.07
N ASP A 20 9.66 -13.58 9.22
CA ASP A 20 10.20 -14.07 10.50
C ASP A 20 9.54 -15.38 10.91
N PHE A 21 8.23 -15.49 10.75
CA PHE A 21 7.52 -16.75 10.99
C PHE A 21 8.03 -17.88 10.11
N LEU A 22 8.17 -17.64 8.81
CA LEU A 22 8.64 -18.65 7.86
C LEU A 22 10.10 -19.06 8.11
N ARG A 23 10.98 -18.12 8.46
CA ARG A 23 12.36 -18.41 8.89
C ARG A 23 12.40 -19.33 10.10
N SER A 24 11.53 -19.07 11.08
CA SER A 24 11.44 -19.92 12.28
C SER A 24 10.98 -21.34 11.99
N ARG A 25 10.37 -21.58 10.83
CA ARG A 25 9.92 -22.89 10.34
C ARG A 25 10.89 -23.54 9.36
N GLY A 26 12.04 -22.93 9.13
CA GLY A 26 13.08 -23.47 8.24
C GLY A 26 12.75 -23.39 6.74
N ILE A 27 11.83 -22.50 6.35
CA ILE A 27 11.48 -22.30 4.95
C ILE A 27 12.66 -21.65 4.20
N ALA A 28 12.89 -22.09 2.96
CA ALA A 28 14.00 -21.63 2.15
C ALA A 28 13.92 -20.12 1.83
N PRO A 29 15.05 -19.40 1.81
CA PRO A 29 15.06 -17.92 1.60
C PRO A 29 14.32 -17.46 0.35
N GLY A 30 14.44 -18.17 -0.78
CA GLY A 30 13.73 -17.79 -2.02
C GLY A 30 12.21 -17.90 -1.92
N GLN A 31 11.68 -18.83 -1.12
CA GLN A 31 10.24 -18.92 -0.86
C GLN A 31 9.79 -17.78 0.08
N ILE A 32 10.62 -17.44 1.07
CA ILE A 32 10.35 -16.32 1.98
C ILE A 32 10.29 -14.99 1.21
N GLU A 33 11.20 -14.78 0.24
CA GLU A 33 11.21 -13.59 -0.61
C GLU A 33 9.91 -13.45 -1.42
N ILE A 34 9.40 -14.54 -1.99
CA ILE A 34 8.14 -14.54 -2.73
C ILE A 34 6.98 -14.12 -1.81
N VAL A 35 6.89 -14.71 -0.62
CA VAL A 35 5.84 -14.37 0.36
C VAL A 35 5.98 -12.94 0.84
N TRP A 36 7.20 -12.49 1.10
CA TRP A 36 7.47 -11.11 1.49
C TRP A 36 6.95 -10.12 0.44
N ASN A 37 7.31 -10.32 -0.83
CA ASN A 37 6.86 -9.49 -1.95
C ASN A 37 5.32 -9.55 -2.10
N ALA A 38 4.73 -10.73 -1.99
CA ALA A 38 3.28 -10.89 -2.09
C ALA A 38 2.55 -10.09 -1.00
N VAL A 39 3.01 -10.15 0.25
CA VAL A 39 2.42 -9.40 1.36
C VAL A 39 2.72 -7.91 1.26
N ALA A 40 3.94 -7.51 0.88
CA ALA A 40 4.34 -6.11 0.79
C ALA A 40 3.59 -5.35 -0.32
N LEU A 41 3.14 -6.06 -1.37
CA LEU A 41 2.54 -5.45 -2.57
C LEU A 41 1.04 -5.73 -2.73
N HIS A 42 0.40 -6.47 -1.80
CA HIS A 42 -1.00 -6.91 -1.95
C HIS A 42 -2.02 -5.76 -2.08
N THR A 43 -1.65 -4.56 -1.65
CA THR A 43 -2.49 -3.36 -1.77
C THR A 43 -2.07 -2.42 -2.91
N THR A 44 -1.02 -2.77 -3.65
CA THR A 44 -0.44 -1.92 -4.69
C THR A 44 -0.89 -2.39 -6.08
N PRO A 45 -1.80 -1.69 -6.76
CA PRO A 45 -2.21 -2.05 -8.12
C PRO A 45 -1.13 -1.67 -9.13
N GLY A 46 -1.12 -2.33 -10.29
CA GLY A 46 -0.28 -1.94 -11.43
C GLY A 46 1.16 -2.47 -11.38
N ILE A 47 1.53 -3.27 -10.36
CA ILE A 47 2.87 -3.86 -10.22
C ILE A 47 2.80 -5.38 -10.07
N PRO A 48 2.07 -5.97 -9.12
CA PRO A 48 2.06 -7.41 -8.85
C PRO A 48 1.67 -8.28 -10.04
N GLU A 49 0.78 -7.81 -10.90
CA GLU A 49 0.31 -8.52 -12.10
C GLU A 49 1.44 -8.81 -13.11
N PHE A 50 2.54 -8.07 -13.05
CA PHE A 50 3.73 -8.28 -13.88
C PHE A 50 4.83 -9.08 -13.18
N MET A 51 4.58 -9.53 -11.96
CA MET A 51 5.52 -10.31 -11.15
C MET A 51 5.21 -11.82 -11.23
N ARG A 52 5.79 -12.60 -10.32
CA ARG A 52 5.52 -14.04 -10.22
C ARG A 52 4.03 -14.30 -9.93
N PRO A 53 3.46 -15.38 -10.46
CA PRO A 53 2.04 -15.70 -10.27
C PRO A 53 1.58 -15.70 -8.81
N GLU A 54 2.43 -16.16 -7.89
CA GLU A 54 2.12 -16.20 -6.47
C GLU A 54 1.88 -14.79 -5.89
N ILE A 55 2.65 -13.80 -6.36
CA ILE A 55 2.54 -12.40 -5.93
C ILE A 55 1.30 -11.75 -6.56
N ALA A 56 1.10 -11.97 -7.86
CA ALA A 56 -0.05 -11.47 -8.59
C ALA A 56 -1.38 -11.98 -8.01
N LEU A 57 -1.45 -13.29 -7.68
CA LEU A 57 -2.65 -13.92 -7.14
C LEU A 57 -3.00 -13.42 -5.74
N VAL A 58 -2.03 -13.12 -4.89
CA VAL A 58 -2.29 -12.54 -3.55
C VAL A 58 -2.89 -11.16 -3.69
N GLN A 59 -2.38 -10.31 -4.58
CA GLN A 59 -2.95 -8.97 -4.82
C GLN A 59 -4.36 -9.06 -5.43
N ALA A 60 -4.57 -9.95 -6.41
CA ALA A 60 -5.87 -10.15 -7.03
C ALA A 60 -6.90 -10.66 -6.01
N GLY A 61 -6.53 -11.64 -5.18
CA GLY A 61 -7.39 -12.18 -4.12
C GLY A 61 -7.76 -11.15 -3.07
N ALA A 62 -6.80 -10.34 -2.61
CA ALA A 62 -7.06 -9.24 -1.69
C ALA A 62 -8.01 -8.19 -2.29
N GLY A 63 -7.81 -7.84 -3.56
CA GLY A 63 -8.68 -6.92 -4.28
C GLY A 63 -10.10 -7.47 -4.47
N MET A 64 -10.22 -8.75 -4.76
CA MET A 64 -11.52 -9.41 -4.86
C MET A 64 -12.23 -9.45 -3.49
N ASP A 65 -11.52 -9.85 -2.46
CA ASP A 65 -12.10 -10.03 -1.13
C ASP A 65 -12.59 -8.72 -0.51
N VAL A 66 -11.79 -7.66 -0.59
CA VAL A 66 -12.07 -6.40 0.12
C VAL A 66 -12.95 -5.45 -0.70
N VAL A 67 -12.72 -5.34 -2.00
CA VAL A 67 -13.39 -4.35 -2.87
C VAL A 67 -14.20 -4.97 -4.01
N GLY A 68 -14.29 -6.30 -4.08
CA GLY A 68 -15.09 -7.00 -5.10
C GLY A 68 -14.51 -6.95 -6.51
N ARG A 69 -13.20 -6.72 -6.66
CA ARG A 69 -12.57 -6.68 -7.98
C ARG A 69 -12.69 -8.06 -8.65
N GLY A 70 -13.19 -8.10 -9.90
CA GLY A 70 -13.39 -9.37 -10.62
C GLY A 70 -14.60 -10.19 -10.14
N PHE A 71 -15.48 -9.63 -9.29
CA PHE A 71 -16.65 -10.33 -8.73
C PHE A 71 -17.52 -11.00 -9.80
N GLU A 72 -17.71 -10.34 -10.94
CA GLU A 72 -18.54 -10.85 -12.02
C GLU A 72 -17.87 -11.97 -12.88
N GLU A 73 -16.59 -12.23 -12.66
CA GLU A 73 -15.85 -13.32 -13.32
C GLU A 73 -16.19 -14.70 -12.70
N PHE A 74 -16.84 -14.71 -11.54
CA PHE A 74 -17.27 -15.91 -10.83
C PHE A 74 -18.79 -16.09 -10.91
N SER A 75 -19.22 -17.32 -11.15
CA SER A 75 -20.63 -17.65 -11.15
C SER A 75 -21.26 -17.46 -9.74
N PRO A 76 -22.59 -17.25 -9.65
CA PRO A 76 -23.28 -17.17 -8.38
C PRO A 76 -22.99 -18.39 -7.46
N ALA A 77 -22.95 -19.60 -8.02
CA ALA A 77 -22.70 -20.81 -7.25
C ALA A 77 -21.28 -20.85 -6.66
N GLU A 78 -20.26 -20.39 -7.39
CA GLU A 78 -18.88 -20.29 -6.87
C GLU A 78 -18.80 -19.26 -5.74
N ARG A 79 -19.43 -18.10 -5.91
CA ARG A 79 -19.48 -17.05 -4.87
C ARG A 79 -20.17 -17.54 -3.62
N GLU A 80 -21.32 -18.22 -3.76
CA GLU A 80 -22.06 -18.81 -2.64
C GLU A 80 -21.22 -19.88 -1.90
N ALA A 81 -20.51 -20.73 -2.64
CA ALA A 81 -19.64 -21.75 -2.07
C ALA A 81 -18.51 -21.12 -1.24
N VAL A 82 -17.88 -20.04 -1.72
CA VAL A 82 -16.84 -19.31 -0.97
C VAL A 82 -17.42 -18.69 0.31
N VAL A 83 -18.57 -18.00 0.22
CA VAL A 83 -19.20 -17.36 1.40
C VAL A 83 -19.66 -18.40 2.40
N ALA A 84 -20.15 -19.56 1.94
CA ALA A 84 -20.53 -20.66 2.85
C ALA A 84 -19.32 -21.24 3.59
N ALA A 85 -18.17 -21.37 2.92
CA ALA A 85 -16.94 -21.86 3.51
C ALA A 85 -16.25 -20.82 4.43
N TYR A 86 -16.36 -19.55 4.09
CA TYR A 86 -15.74 -18.43 4.78
C TYR A 86 -16.76 -17.31 5.01
N PRO A 87 -17.65 -17.46 6.00
CA PRO A 87 -18.72 -16.49 6.26
C PRO A 87 -18.15 -15.12 6.60
N ARG A 88 -18.77 -14.08 6.06
CA ARG A 88 -18.44 -12.68 6.39
C ARG A 88 -19.33 -12.20 7.54
N GLU A 89 -18.78 -11.39 8.41
CA GLU A 89 -19.55 -10.66 9.40
C GLU A 89 -20.45 -9.61 8.71
N GLU A 90 -21.62 -9.34 9.28
CA GLU A 90 -22.58 -8.38 8.72
C GLU A 90 -21.98 -6.98 8.53
N ALA A 91 -21.13 -6.54 9.46
CA ALA A 91 -20.46 -5.24 9.43
C ALA A 91 -19.01 -5.32 8.86
N PHE A 92 -18.71 -6.27 7.98
CA PHE A 92 -17.35 -6.49 7.47
C PHE A 92 -16.69 -5.20 6.93
N ALA A 93 -17.41 -4.41 6.13
CA ALA A 93 -16.85 -3.19 5.53
C ALA A 93 -16.46 -2.14 6.58
N ASP A 94 -17.33 -1.89 7.54
CA ASP A 94 -17.04 -0.95 8.63
C ASP A 94 -15.92 -1.48 9.55
N GLY A 95 -15.93 -2.77 9.81
CA GLY A 95 -14.93 -3.44 10.63
C GLY A 95 -13.52 -3.36 10.05
N ILE A 96 -13.38 -3.58 8.74
CA ILE A 96 -12.06 -3.51 8.08
C ILE A 96 -11.54 -2.06 7.99
N ILE A 97 -12.41 -1.09 7.70
CA ILE A 97 -12.05 0.34 7.71
C ILE A 97 -11.57 0.76 9.10
N GLU A 98 -12.29 0.35 10.14
CA GLU A 98 -11.90 0.65 11.52
C GLU A 98 -10.57 -0.02 11.91
N ALA A 99 -10.33 -1.25 11.47
CA ALA A 99 -9.08 -1.95 11.71
C ALA A 99 -7.88 -1.23 11.07
N PHE A 100 -8.02 -0.78 9.82
CA PHE A 100 -7.01 0.01 9.13
C PHE A 100 -6.77 1.36 9.84
N TYR A 101 -7.83 2.07 10.20
CA TYR A 101 -7.71 3.34 10.91
C TYR A 101 -6.94 3.18 12.23
N ARG A 102 -7.30 2.20 13.05
CA ARG A 102 -6.60 1.91 14.33
C ARG A 102 -5.14 1.57 14.12
N GLY A 103 -4.82 0.86 13.06
CA GLY A 103 -3.46 0.50 12.69
C GLY A 103 -2.60 1.66 12.19
N MET A 104 -3.21 2.70 11.60
CA MET A 104 -2.50 3.77 10.89
C MET A 104 -2.53 5.14 11.57
N LYS A 105 -3.55 5.44 12.39
CA LYS A 105 -3.73 6.77 12.99
C LYS A 105 -2.54 7.30 13.80
N HIS A 106 -1.69 6.43 14.32
CA HIS A 106 -0.50 6.79 15.09
C HIS A 106 0.77 6.95 14.22
N ARG A 107 0.68 6.64 12.91
CA ARG A 107 1.78 6.73 11.95
C ARG A 107 1.31 7.25 10.58
N PRO A 108 0.61 8.40 10.55
CA PRO A 108 -0.02 8.91 9.32
C PRO A 108 0.98 9.14 8.19
N GLN A 109 2.25 9.44 8.50
CA GLN A 109 3.31 9.60 7.49
C GLN A 109 3.60 8.31 6.69
N SER A 110 3.23 7.13 7.20
CA SER A 110 3.42 5.85 6.52
C SER A 110 2.34 5.55 5.48
N THR A 111 1.31 6.38 5.39
CA THR A 111 0.17 6.16 4.48
C THR A 111 0.32 6.84 3.13
N PHE A 112 1.30 7.72 2.97
CA PHE A 112 1.54 8.45 1.74
C PHE A 112 1.63 7.52 0.51
N GLY A 113 0.81 7.80 -0.50
CA GLY A 113 0.78 7.01 -1.73
C GLY A 113 0.16 5.61 -1.57
N THR A 114 -0.59 5.38 -0.50
CA THR A 114 -1.30 4.13 -0.23
C THR A 114 -2.79 4.37 -0.08
N PHE A 115 -3.63 3.32 -0.14
CA PHE A 115 -5.06 3.46 0.11
C PHE A 115 -5.38 3.87 1.57
N ASN A 116 -4.45 3.67 2.51
CA ASN A 116 -4.64 4.10 3.89
C ASN A 116 -4.70 5.62 4.06
N ASP A 117 -4.21 6.36 3.09
CA ASP A 117 -4.37 7.81 2.99
C ASP A 117 -5.86 8.19 2.89
N ASP A 118 -6.63 7.40 2.10
CA ASP A 118 -8.08 7.55 2.00
C ASP A 118 -8.78 7.17 3.30
N VAL A 119 -8.33 6.11 3.98
CA VAL A 119 -8.89 5.67 5.27
C VAL A 119 -8.71 6.74 6.33
N LEU A 120 -7.51 7.32 6.44
CA LEU A 120 -7.26 8.40 7.41
C LEU A 120 -8.12 9.63 7.10
N ALA A 121 -8.18 10.07 5.84
CA ALA A 121 -8.99 11.22 5.44
C ALA A 121 -10.51 10.99 5.67
N PHE A 122 -10.99 9.76 5.52
CA PHE A 122 -12.38 9.40 5.79
C PHE A 122 -12.72 9.42 7.29
N LYS A 123 -11.78 8.98 8.14
CA LYS A 123 -11.99 8.82 9.59
C LYS A 123 -11.59 10.03 10.42
N ASP A 124 -10.66 10.85 9.93
CA ASP A 124 -10.10 11.99 10.66
C ASP A 124 -10.15 13.26 9.80
N PRO A 125 -11.10 14.16 10.07
CA PRO A 125 -11.23 15.43 9.32
C PRO A 125 -10.02 16.36 9.48
N THR A 126 -9.16 16.14 10.46
CA THR A 126 -7.95 16.93 10.69
C THR A 126 -6.72 16.35 9.98
N PHE A 127 -6.84 15.18 9.36
CA PHE A 127 -5.76 14.56 8.61
C PHE A 127 -5.43 15.36 7.35
N GLU A 128 -4.21 15.84 7.25
CA GLU A 128 -3.70 16.51 6.06
C GLU A 128 -2.87 15.53 5.21
N ARG A 129 -3.31 15.34 3.96
CA ARG A 129 -2.58 14.51 2.99
C ARG A 129 -1.29 15.18 2.58
N LEU A 130 -0.23 14.38 2.46
CA LEU A 130 1.00 14.85 1.83
C LEU A 130 0.76 15.05 0.33
N ASP A 131 0.96 16.27 -0.14
CA ASP A 131 0.84 16.63 -1.54
C ASP A 131 2.24 16.65 -2.18
N ILE A 132 2.49 15.71 -3.10
CA ILE A 132 3.79 15.59 -3.76
C ILE A 132 4.14 16.83 -4.59
N CYS A 133 3.17 17.49 -5.20
CA CYS A 133 3.41 18.71 -5.95
C CYS A 133 3.89 19.84 -5.02
N LYS A 134 3.24 20.00 -3.86
CA LYS A 134 3.70 20.95 -2.85
C LYS A 134 5.08 20.61 -2.32
N ALA A 135 5.37 19.32 -2.08
CA ALA A 135 6.69 18.87 -1.66
C ALA A 135 7.77 19.19 -2.69
N ILE A 136 7.50 18.95 -3.98
CA ILE A 136 8.41 19.31 -5.08
C ILE A 136 8.62 20.83 -5.16
N LEU A 137 7.54 21.62 -5.12
CA LEU A 137 7.60 23.06 -5.21
C LEU A 137 8.30 23.72 -4.01
N SER A 138 8.24 23.09 -2.84
CA SER A 138 8.93 23.55 -1.61
C SER A 138 10.34 23.00 -1.47
N SER A 139 10.84 22.24 -2.44
CA SER A 139 12.19 21.68 -2.42
C SER A 139 13.25 22.79 -2.28
N ARG A 140 14.27 22.51 -1.46
CA ARG A 140 15.43 23.40 -1.31
C ARG A 140 16.38 23.39 -2.53
N TRP A 141 16.22 22.41 -3.42
CA TRP A 141 16.96 22.33 -4.67
C TRP A 141 16.37 23.30 -5.69
N LYS A 142 16.57 24.61 -5.47
CA LYS A 142 16.18 25.65 -6.43
C LYS A 142 17.32 25.85 -7.43
N VAL A 143 17.01 25.76 -8.72
CA VAL A 143 17.93 26.20 -9.75
C VAL A 143 17.93 27.73 -9.72
N GLU A 144 19.04 28.36 -9.32
CA GLU A 144 19.18 29.78 -9.51
C GLU A 144 19.07 30.09 -11.03
N PRO A 145 18.27 31.08 -11.44
CA PRO A 145 18.21 31.46 -12.83
C PRO A 145 19.62 31.84 -13.25
N ARG A 146 20.14 31.17 -14.29
CA ARG A 146 21.43 31.54 -14.86
C ARG A 146 21.34 33.02 -15.17
N ARG A 147 22.13 33.84 -14.51
CA ARG A 147 22.32 35.23 -14.92
C ARG A 147 22.88 35.16 -16.35
N CYS A 148 22.06 35.55 -17.32
CA CYS A 148 22.60 35.85 -18.66
C CYS A 148 23.68 36.90 -18.44
N GLY A 149 24.94 36.49 -18.52
CA GLY A 149 26.05 37.42 -18.51
C GLY A 149 25.85 38.37 -19.67
N ASN A 150 25.88 39.67 -19.41
CA ASN A 150 25.97 40.71 -20.39
C ASN A 150 27.24 40.47 -21.22
N ALA A 151 27.08 39.82 -22.36
CA ALA A 151 28.12 39.67 -23.37
C ALA A 151 27.50 39.99 -24.72
N CYS A 152 27.14 41.25 -24.90
CA CYS A 152 26.89 41.86 -26.20
C CYS A 152 27.07 43.39 -26.09
N ASP A 153 28.27 43.80 -25.74
CA ASP A 153 28.74 45.15 -26.09
C ASP A 153 30.16 44.98 -26.56
N HIS A 154 30.33 44.81 -27.85
CA HIS A 154 31.51 45.16 -28.67
C HIS A 154 31.25 44.69 -30.11
N ALA A 155 30.64 45.57 -30.90
CA ALA A 155 30.80 45.55 -32.33
C ALA A 155 30.78 47.00 -32.81
N HIS A 156 31.95 47.49 -33.06
CA HIS A 156 32.15 48.63 -33.98
C HIS A 156 32.00 48.20 -35.42
#